data_37cc6f1390c4d899ed69d09a9e6a42a5
#
_entry.id   37cc6f1390c4d899ed69d09a9e6a42a5
#
_cell.length_a   1.000
_cell.length_b   1.000
_cell.length_c   1.000
_cell.angle_alpha   90.00
_cell.angle_beta   90.00
_cell.angle_gamma   90.00
#
_symmetry.space_group_name_H-M   'P 1'
#
loop_
_entity.id
_entity.type
_entity.pdbx_description
1 polymer ?
#
loop_
_entity_poly.entity_id
_entity_poly.type
_entity_poly.pdbx_seq_one_letter_code
_entity_poly.pdbx_strand_id
1 'polypeptide(L)'
;MNIDEFYADRYPDAWREFDSYMPKIPLKAFGFVGDVGDVNRWAARYRAGASYVRSELVQYQSNDTVTAYGALIRSILVWSAFERFLPIIGLSQYTSADLMNKYNSIDIARRVRAFDEKDRLFSYIKSKVTNATLAKELGSYFSESPFNASYLLSAIRHIFGHGHLTPGSNETDASVTTAICNLLCDFHLSIMNAEFSEHINEFKRMEARGWR
;
A
#
# COMPACT_ATOMS: atom_id res chain seq x y z
N MET A 1 6.72 28.49 4.99
CA MET A 1 5.85 27.32 4.75
C MET A 1 5.10 27.06 6.03
N ASN A 2 3.78 27.20 6.00
CA ASN A 2 2.94 26.96 7.18
C ASN A 2 2.96 25.46 7.50
N ILE A 3 3.15 25.10 8.76
CA ILE A 3 3.19 23.70 9.20
C ILE A 3 1.91 22.97 8.80
N ASP A 4 0.77 23.65 8.86
CA ASP A 4 -0.53 23.08 8.48
C ASP A 4 -0.65 22.79 6.97
N GLU A 5 -0.02 23.58 6.09
CA GLU A 5 0.05 23.32 4.64
C GLU A 5 0.96 22.12 4.34
N PHE A 6 2.08 22.00 5.03
CA PHE A 6 3.01 20.86 4.84
C PHE A 6 2.35 19.52 5.22
N TYR A 7 1.49 19.52 6.23
CA TYR A 7 0.80 18.31 6.67
C TYR A 7 -0.48 18.00 5.88
N ALA A 8 -1.13 18.99 5.28
CA ALA A 8 -2.33 18.82 4.48
C ALA A 8 -2.10 17.97 3.22
N ASP A 9 -0.91 18.10 2.60
CA ASP A 9 -0.57 17.45 1.33
C ASP A 9 -0.24 15.95 1.44
N ARG A 10 -0.32 15.36 2.63
CA ARG A 10 0.04 13.95 2.89
C ARG A 10 -1.13 13.09 3.32
N TYR A 11 -2.30 13.67 3.51
CA TYR A 11 -3.55 12.94 3.68
C TYR A 11 -4.15 12.54 2.32
N PRO A 12 -5.14 11.62 2.27
CA PRO A 12 -5.94 11.41 1.07
C PRO A 12 -6.59 12.72 0.59
N ASP A 13 -6.75 12.90 -0.72
CA ASP A 13 -7.21 14.15 -1.34
C ASP A 13 -8.55 14.65 -0.76
N ALA A 14 -9.50 13.75 -0.52
CA ALA A 14 -10.80 14.09 0.06
C ALA A 14 -10.80 14.20 1.61
N TRP A 15 -9.63 14.16 2.27
CA TRP A 15 -9.58 14.16 3.74
C TRP A 15 -10.19 15.41 4.39
N ARG A 16 -9.84 16.59 3.88
CA ARG A 16 -10.37 17.86 4.44
C ARG A 16 -11.89 17.92 4.37
N GLU A 17 -12.43 17.41 3.27
CA GLU A 17 -13.87 17.38 3.05
C GLU A 17 -14.53 16.38 4.00
N PHE A 18 -14.01 15.17 4.11
CA PHE A 18 -14.46 14.19 5.09
C PHE A 18 -14.45 14.76 6.51
N ASP A 19 -13.37 15.37 6.95
CA ASP A 19 -13.22 15.94 8.28
C ASP A 19 -14.25 17.04 8.57
N SER A 20 -14.60 17.82 7.56
CA SER A 20 -15.64 18.87 7.68
C SER A 20 -17.06 18.31 7.92
N TYR A 21 -17.34 17.11 7.44
CA TYR A 21 -18.60 16.41 7.61
C TYR A 21 -18.69 15.63 8.94
N MET A 22 -17.57 15.08 9.41
CA MET A 22 -17.52 14.14 10.52
C MET A 22 -18.23 14.56 11.81
N PRO A 23 -18.22 15.83 12.24
CA PRO A 23 -18.96 16.24 13.44
C PRO A 23 -20.49 16.11 13.30
N LYS A 24 -21.01 15.98 12.09
CA LYS A 24 -22.45 16.07 11.79
C LYS A 24 -23.02 14.81 11.14
N ILE A 25 -22.18 14.04 10.45
CA ILE A 25 -22.58 12.93 9.59
C ILE A 25 -22.03 11.62 10.15
N PRO A 26 -22.85 10.59 10.36
CA PRO A 26 -22.37 9.28 10.81
C PRO A 26 -21.51 8.61 9.73
N LEU A 27 -20.45 7.92 10.14
CA LEU A 27 -19.48 7.28 9.23
C LEU A 27 -20.11 6.36 8.17
N LYS A 28 -21.17 5.63 8.55
CA LYS A 28 -21.92 4.75 7.64
C LYS A 28 -22.58 5.48 6.45
N ALA A 29 -22.83 6.78 6.57
CA ALA A 29 -23.39 7.56 5.46
C ALA A 29 -22.41 7.70 4.29
N PHE A 30 -21.11 7.59 4.54
CA PHE A 30 -20.07 7.53 3.53
C PHE A 30 -19.84 6.10 2.98
N GLY A 31 -20.59 5.11 3.46
CA GLY A 31 -20.38 3.71 3.09
C GLY A 31 -19.21 3.04 3.81
N PHE A 32 -18.60 3.69 4.80
CA PHE A 32 -17.54 3.09 5.60
C PHE A 32 -18.05 2.18 6.70
N VAL A 33 -17.27 1.14 7.00
CA VAL A 33 -17.50 0.18 8.09
C VAL A 33 -16.61 0.52 9.27
N GLY A 34 -17.04 0.21 10.49
CA GLY A 34 -16.28 0.46 11.71
C GLY A 34 -16.63 1.81 12.36
N ASP A 35 -15.67 2.40 13.04
CA ASP A 35 -15.81 3.66 13.75
C ASP A 35 -14.83 4.74 13.24
N VAL A 36 -15.05 5.99 13.70
CA VAL A 36 -14.19 7.13 13.34
C VAL A 36 -12.73 6.91 13.76
N GLY A 37 -12.52 6.22 14.88
CA GLY A 37 -11.18 5.88 15.35
C GLY A 37 -10.47 4.91 14.40
N ASP A 38 -11.20 4.05 13.69
CA ASP A 38 -10.62 3.17 12.67
C ASP A 38 -10.12 3.98 11.47
N VAL A 39 -10.93 4.92 10.99
CA VAL A 39 -10.56 5.81 9.88
C VAL A 39 -9.38 6.71 10.26
N ASN A 40 -9.38 7.28 11.46
CA ASN A 40 -8.28 8.12 11.95
C ASN A 40 -6.97 7.32 12.10
N ARG A 41 -7.04 6.08 12.60
CA ARG A 41 -5.88 5.19 12.70
C ARG A 41 -5.34 4.80 11.33
N TRP A 42 -6.22 4.57 10.37
CA TRP A 42 -5.83 4.35 8.98
C TRP A 42 -5.16 5.58 8.38
N ALA A 43 -5.78 6.76 8.48
CA ALA A 43 -5.25 7.99 7.93
C ALA A 43 -3.86 8.34 8.49
N ALA A 44 -3.64 8.10 9.78
CA ALA A 44 -2.32 8.27 10.39
C ALA A 44 -1.25 7.35 9.75
N ARG A 45 -1.60 6.07 9.46
CA ARG A 45 -0.70 5.12 8.77
C ARG A 45 -0.50 5.49 7.30
N TYR A 46 -1.58 5.87 6.61
CA TYR A 46 -1.51 6.36 5.24
C TYR A 46 -0.52 7.52 5.14
N ARG A 47 -0.69 8.52 6.00
CA ARG A 47 0.20 9.68 6.07
C ARG A 47 1.64 9.29 6.37
N ALA A 48 1.89 8.36 7.29
CA ALA A 48 3.23 7.87 7.56
C ALA A 48 3.88 7.23 6.32
N GLY A 49 3.16 6.38 5.58
CA GLY A 49 3.65 5.76 4.35
C GLY A 49 3.82 6.74 3.18
N ALA A 50 2.90 7.72 3.05
CA ALA A 50 2.93 8.73 2.01
C ALA A 50 4.02 9.80 2.24
N SER A 51 4.33 10.12 3.50
CA SER A 51 5.33 11.13 3.87
C SER A 51 6.73 10.56 4.13
N TYR A 52 6.89 9.24 4.10
CA TYR A 52 8.19 8.62 4.32
C TYR A 52 9.16 8.96 3.18
N VAL A 53 10.29 9.56 3.51
CA VAL A 53 11.28 10.01 2.51
C VAL A 53 12.51 9.11 2.53
N ARG A 54 13.12 8.89 3.69
CA ARG A 54 14.33 8.09 3.83
C ARG A 54 14.58 7.68 5.28
N SER A 55 15.41 6.65 5.46
CA SER A 55 16.05 6.31 6.73
C SER A 55 17.50 6.79 6.74
N GLU A 56 18.01 7.12 7.90
CA GLU A 56 19.43 7.31 8.14
C GLU A 56 19.99 6.04 8.79
N LEU A 57 20.95 5.40 8.10
CA LEU A 57 21.63 4.22 8.61
C LEU A 57 23.11 4.56 8.75
N VAL A 58 23.51 4.81 9.99
CA VAL A 58 24.92 5.10 10.33
C VAL A 58 25.78 3.89 10.01
N GLN A 59 26.95 4.10 9.39
CA GLN A 59 27.95 3.09 9.00
C GLN A 59 27.67 2.32 7.70
N TYR A 60 26.57 2.53 6.99
CA TYR A 60 26.42 2.03 5.63
C TYR A 60 27.11 2.97 4.64
N GLN A 61 28.04 2.40 3.83
CA GLN A 61 28.82 3.20 2.86
C GLN A 61 28.06 3.41 1.53
N SER A 62 27.17 2.48 1.17
CA SER A 62 26.43 2.55 -0.08
C SER A 62 25.10 3.28 0.10
N ASN A 63 24.94 4.40 -0.61
CA ASN A 63 23.67 5.14 -0.66
C ASN A 63 22.53 4.28 -1.21
N ASP A 64 22.80 3.42 -2.19
CA ASP A 64 21.78 2.54 -2.77
C ASP A 64 21.25 1.55 -1.75
N THR A 65 22.15 0.97 -0.93
CA THR A 65 21.75 0.09 0.17
C THR A 65 20.90 0.80 1.21
N VAL A 66 21.26 2.02 1.60
CA VAL A 66 20.47 2.83 2.54
C VAL A 66 19.10 3.17 1.96
N THR A 67 19.06 3.56 0.69
CA THR A 67 17.83 3.87 -0.03
C THR A 67 16.91 2.65 -0.11
N ALA A 68 17.45 1.48 -0.39
CA ALA A 68 16.68 0.24 -0.47
C ALA A 68 16.14 -0.23 0.90
N TYR A 69 16.92 -0.08 1.97
CA TYR A 69 16.37 -0.27 3.33
C TYR A 69 15.23 0.70 3.61
N GLY A 70 15.36 1.96 3.20
CA GLY A 70 14.29 2.94 3.30
C GLY A 70 13.03 2.51 2.57
N ALA A 71 13.16 2.01 1.34
CA ALA A 71 12.04 1.50 0.54
C ALA A 71 11.38 0.26 1.18
N LEU A 72 12.16 -0.64 1.77
CA LEU A 72 11.65 -1.78 2.53
C LEU A 72 10.87 -1.36 3.78
N ILE A 73 11.37 -0.37 4.52
CA ILE A 73 10.66 0.21 5.68
C ILE A 73 9.36 0.89 5.23
N ARG A 74 9.40 1.66 4.13
CA ARG A 74 8.20 2.26 3.54
C ARG A 74 7.15 1.19 3.19
N SER A 75 7.58 0.04 2.68
CA SER A 75 6.69 -1.09 2.36
C SER A 75 5.93 -1.59 3.59
N ILE A 76 6.56 -1.63 4.77
CA ILE A 76 5.86 -1.97 6.02
C ILE A 76 4.81 -0.92 6.38
N LEU A 77 5.16 0.37 6.28
CA LEU A 77 4.25 1.47 6.62
C LEU A 77 3.02 1.47 5.71
N VAL A 78 3.25 1.39 4.38
CA VAL A 78 2.18 1.40 3.38
C VAL A 78 1.32 0.14 3.49
N TRP A 79 1.93 -1.04 3.67
CA TRP A 79 1.16 -2.26 3.90
C TRP A 79 0.29 -2.16 5.15
N SER A 80 0.82 -1.64 6.26
CA SER A 80 0.06 -1.42 7.50
C SER A 80 -1.13 -0.47 7.29
N ALA A 81 -1.00 0.53 6.43
CA ALA A 81 -2.11 1.40 6.04
C ALA A 81 -3.14 0.63 5.21
N PHE A 82 -2.70 -0.11 4.19
CA PHE A 82 -3.59 -0.87 3.29
C PHE A 82 -4.36 -1.97 4.04
N GLU A 83 -3.67 -2.75 4.87
CA GLU A 83 -4.29 -3.77 5.72
C GLU A 83 -5.35 -3.19 6.67
N ARG A 84 -5.17 -1.95 7.12
CA ARG A 84 -6.15 -1.25 7.95
C ARG A 84 -7.27 -0.60 7.14
N PHE A 85 -7.03 -0.25 5.90
CA PHE A 85 -8.01 0.34 4.99
C PHE A 85 -9.09 -0.64 4.54
N LEU A 86 -8.69 -1.85 4.20
CA LEU A 86 -9.60 -2.87 3.66
C LEU A 86 -10.85 -3.09 4.53
N PRO A 87 -10.76 -3.32 5.86
CA PRO A 87 -11.93 -3.46 6.71
C PRO A 87 -12.83 -2.22 6.72
N ILE A 88 -12.26 -1.02 6.58
CA ILE A 88 -13.03 0.24 6.56
C ILE A 88 -13.95 0.30 5.34
N ILE A 89 -13.54 -0.27 4.22
CA ILE A 89 -14.36 -0.39 3.00
C ILE A 89 -15.05 -1.77 2.87
N GLY A 90 -15.12 -2.53 3.97
CA GLY A 90 -15.81 -3.83 4.01
C GLY A 90 -15.08 -4.98 3.33
N LEU A 91 -13.78 -4.86 3.09
CA LEU A 91 -12.95 -5.87 2.43
C LEU A 91 -11.92 -6.50 3.38
N SER A 92 -11.30 -7.57 2.91
CA SER A 92 -10.11 -8.19 3.49
C SER A 92 -9.07 -8.41 2.38
N GLN A 93 -7.84 -8.79 2.73
CA GLN A 93 -6.85 -9.14 1.72
C GLN A 93 -7.35 -10.27 0.79
N TYR A 94 -8.06 -11.24 1.33
CA TYR A 94 -8.59 -12.37 0.53
C TYR A 94 -9.65 -11.94 -0.48
N THR A 95 -10.42 -10.90 -0.19
CA THR A 95 -11.51 -10.39 -1.04
C THR A 95 -11.12 -9.13 -1.83
N SER A 96 -9.86 -8.71 -1.77
CA SER A 96 -9.39 -7.47 -2.43
C SER A 96 -8.98 -7.63 -3.89
N ALA A 97 -9.09 -8.83 -4.48
CA ALA A 97 -8.65 -9.08 -5.86
C ALA A 97 -9.35 -8.17 -6.88
N ASP A 98 -10.68 -8.02 -6.76
CA ASP A 98 -11.45 -7.17 -7.67
C ASP A 98 -11.10 -5.69 -7.51
N LEU A 99 -10.86 -5.24 -6.27
CA LEU A 99 -10.34 -3.91 -6.00
C LEU A 99 -8.99 -3.69 -6.70
N MET A 100 -8.05 -4.63 -6.57
CA MET A 100 -6.75 -4.52 -7.21
C MET A 100 -6.87 -4.48 -8.74
N ASN A 101 -7.76 -5.29 -9.32
CA ASN A 101 -8.02 -5.36 -10.75
C ASN A 101 -8.66 -4.07 -11.29
N LYS A 102 -9.55 -3.42 -10.54
CA LYS A 102 -10.13 -2.11 -10.86
C LYS A 102 -9.03 -1.07 -11.16
N TYR A 103 -7.86 -1.19 -10.51
CA TYR A 103 -6.73 -0.29 -10.67
C TYR A 103 -5.58 -0.87 -11.50
N ASN A 104 -5.90 -1.80 -12.42
CA ASN A 104 -4.95 -2.34 -13.40
C ASN A 104 -3.74 -3.06 -12.77
N SER A 105 -4.00 -3.95 -11.83
CA SER A 105 -2.97 -4.75 -11.14
C SER A 105 -2.08 -5.57 -12.09
N ILE A 106 -2.58 -5.93 -13.28
CA ILE A 106 -1.81 -6.63 -14.32
C ILE A 106 -0.66 -5.76 -14.83
N ASP A 107 -0.89 -4.46 -15.03
CA ASP A 107 0.17 -3.54 -15.44
C ASP A 107 1.26 -3.41 -14.35
N ILE A 108 0.84 -3.34 -13.09
CA ILE A 108 1.78 -3.30 -11.97
C ILE A 108 2.64 -4.56 -11.94
N ALA A 109 2.05 -5.74 -12.09
CA ALA A 109 2.78 -7.01 -12.15
C ALA A 109 3.81 -7.04 -13.30
N ARG A 110 3.42 -6.56 -14.47
CA ARG A 110 4.32 -6.45 -15.64
C ARG A 110 5.49 -5.49 -15.36
N ARG A 111 5.23 -4.35 -14.74
CA ARG A 111 6.28 -3.38 -14.38
C ARG A 111 7.21 -3.92 -13.28
N VAL A 112 6.70 -4.67 -12.32
CA VAL A 112 7.53 -5.37 -11.32
C VAL A 112 8.49 -6.33 -12.02
N ARG A 113 8.02 -7.14 -12.98
CA ARG A 113 8.88 -8.04 -13.75
C ARG A 113 9.91 -7.31 -14.62
N ALA A 114 9.55 -6.15 -15.17
CA ALA A 114 10.47 -5.34 -15.95
C ALA A 114 11.65 -4.81 -15.09
N PHE A 115 11.45 -4.61 -13.79
CA PHE A 115 12.55 -4.29 -12.87
C PHE A 115 13.34 -5.53 -12.45
N ASP A 116 12.67 -6.64 -12.19
CA ASP A 116 13.26 -7.92 -11.74
C ASP A 116 13.35 -8.94 -12.90
N GLU A 117 14.02 -8.56 -13.98
CA GLU A 117 14.08 -9.34 -15.24
C GLU A 117 14.50 -10.81 -15.08
N LYS A 118 15.20 -11.14 -13.99
CA LYS A 118 15.64 -12.50 -13.66
C LYS A 118 14.82 -13.13 -12.54
N ASP A 119 13.71 -12.49 -12.14
CA ASP A 119 12.85 -12.89 -11.02
C ASP A 119 13.62 -13.16 -9.70
N ARG A 120 14.77 -12.51 -9.50
CA ARG A 120 15.66 -12.79 -8.36
C ARG A 120 15.02 -12.44 -7.03
N LEU A 121 14.40 -11.25 -6.92
CA LEU A 121 13.78 -10.78 -5.69
C LEU A 121 12.60 -11.67 -5.29
N PHE A 122 11.63 -11.85 -6.20
CA PHE A 122 10.43 -12.61 -5.87
C PHE A 122 10.66 -14.12 -5.80
N SER A 123 11.62 -14.70 -6.52
CA SER A 123 12.06 -16.09 -6.33
C SER A 123 12.63 -16.30 -4.94
N TYR A 124 13.47 -15.38 -4.47
CA TYR A 124 13.99 -15.43 -3.10
C TYR A 124 12.88 -15.31 -2.06
N ILE A 125 12.01 -14.30 -2.20
CA ILE A 125 10.86 -14.11 -1.31
C ILE A 125 10.03 -15.40 -1.25
N LYS A 126 9.66 -15.98 -2.41
CA LYS A 126 8.90 -17.22 -2.50
C LYS A 126 9.58 -18.38 -1.77
N SER A 127 10.91 -18.49 -1.85
CA SER A 127 11.67 -19.54 -1.15
C SER A 127 11.62 -19.44 0.38
N LYS A 128 11.27 -18.26 0.92
CA LYS A 128 11.18 -18.00 2.38
C LYS A 128 9.75 -17.97 2.91
N VAL A 129 8.75 -18.00 2.04
CA VAL A 129 7.35 -17.97 2.43
C VAL A 129 6.91 -19.32 2.96
N THR A 130 6.37 -19.32 4.18
CA THR A 130 5.75 -20.50 4.82
C THR A 130 4.22 -20.46 4.82
N ASN A 131 3.62 -19.28 4.60
CA ASN A 131 2.18 -19.11 4.52
C ASN A 131 1.66 -19.67 3.19
N ALA A 132 0.75 -20.65 3.25
CA ALA A 132 0.24 -21.38 2.07
C ALA A 132 -0.49 -20.45 1.07
N THR A 133 -1.28 -19.49 1.56
CA THR A 133 -2.00 -18.54 0.69
C THR A 133 -1.03 -17.64 -0.04
N LEU A 134 -0.06 -17.06 0.66
CA LEU A 134 0.96 -16.21 0.08
C LEU A 134 1.81 -16.98 -0.94
N ALA A 135 2.19 -18.23 -0.62
CA ALA A 135 2.93 -19.11 -1.54
C ALA A 135 2.14 -19.41 -2.83
N LYS A 136 0.81 -19.62 -2.71
CA LYS A 136 -0.09 -19.84 -3.85
C LYS A 136 -0.16 -18.60 -4.73
N GLU A 137 -0.40 -17.40 -4.15
CA GLU A 137 -0.50 -16.16 -4.91
C GLU A 137 0.81 -15.81 -5.63
N LEU A 138 1.96 -16.01 -4.98
CA LEU A 138 3.27 -15.89 -5.64
C LEU A 138 3.46 -16.95 -6.73
N GLY A 139 2.93 -18.16 -6.54
CA GLY A 139 2.90 -19.19 -7.59
C GLY A 139 2.14 -18.73 -8.83
N SER A 140 0.95 -18.15 -8.63
CA SER A 140 0.14 -17.59 -9.71
C SER A 140 0.83 -16.39 -10.41
N TYR A 141 1.51 -15.52 -9.65
CA TYR A 141 2.33 -14.45 -10.21
C TYR A 141 3.40 -15.01 -11.18
N PHE A 142 4.15 -16.05 -10.79
CA PHE A 142 5.18 -16.64 -11.64
C PHE A 142 4.63 -17.38 -12.87
N SER A 143 3.46 -18.02 -12.75
CA SER A 143 2.82 -18.73 -13.86
C SER A 143 1.97 -17.83 -14.76
N GLU A 144 1.97 -16.51 -14.52
CA GLU A 144 1.14 -15.52 -15.23
C GLU A 144 -0.37 -15.80 -15.16
N SER A 145 -0.77 -16.59 -14.17
CA SER A 145 -2.17 -16.86 -13.87
C SER A 145 -2.79 -15.68 -13.12
N PRO A 146 -4.11 -15.52 -13.13
CA PRO A 146 -4.77 -14.52 -12.31
C PRO A 146 -4.38 -14.63 -10.83
N PHE A 147 -4.00 -13.55 -10.20
CA PHE A 147 -3.63 -13.47 -8.80
C PHE A 147 -4.00 -12.10 -8.20
N ASN A 148 -4.03 -12.05 -6.88
CA ASN A 148 -4.26 -10.79 -6.18
C ASN A 148 -2.94 -10.04 -5.97
N ALA A 149 -2.73 -8.94 -6.68
CA ALA A 149 -1.48 -8.18 -6.67
C ALA A 149 -1.13 -7.57 -5.29
N SER A 150 -2.09 -7.48 -4.35
CA SER A 150 -1.79 -7.03 -2.99
C SER A 150 -0.77 -7.94 -2.29
N TYR A 151 -0.71 -9.21 -2.71
CA TYR A 151 0.24 -10.16 -2.13
C TYR A 151 1.70 -9.87 -2.48
N LEU A 152 2.00 -9.08 -3.51
CA LEU A 152 3.38 -8.69 -3.81
C LEU A 152 3.96 -7.80 -2.71
N LEU A 153 3.24 -6.75 -2.31
CA LEU A 153 3.67 -5.88 -1.21
C LEU A 153 3.61 -6.62 0.14
N SER A 154 2.58 -7.43 0.36
CA SER A 154 2.44 -8.29 1.53
C SER A 154 3.64 -9.23 1.70
N ALA A 155 4.12 -9.83 0.60
CA ALA A 155 5.25 -10.74 0.60
C ALA A 155 6.56 -10.03 1.00
N ILE A 156 6.83 -8.86 0.41
CA ILE A 156 7.99 -8.03 0.78
C ILE A 156 7.95 -7.71 2.27
N ARG A 157 6.83 -7.17 2.76
CA ARG A 157 6.66 -6.81 4.18
C ARG A 157 6.84 -8.03 5.08
N HIS A 158 6.28 -9.18 4.71
CA HIS A 158 6.36 -10.39 5.51
C HIS A 158 7.80 -10.87 5.66
N ILE A 159 8.51 -11.03 4.55
CA ILE A 159 9.87 -11.58 4.55
C ILE A 159 10.87 -10.58 5.15
N PHE A 160 10.70 -9.28 4.88
CA PHE A 160 11.52 -8.24 5.50
C PHE A 160 11.27 -8.11 7.00
N GLY A 161 10.00 -8.11 7.42
CA GLY A 161 9.62 -8.02 8.83
C GLY A 161 10.09 -9.21 9.68
N HIS A 162 10.29 -10.38 9.06
CA HIS A 162 10.90 -11.56 9.70
C HIS A 162 12.44 -11.60 9.60
N GLY A 163 13.07 -10.56 9.05
CA GLY A 163 14.54 -10.45 8.98
C GLY A 163 15.19 -11.32 7.92
N HIS A 164 14.43 -11.88 6.98
CA HIS A 164 14.96 -12.72 5.91
C HIS A 164 15.30 -11.96 4.63
N LEU A 165 14.81 -10.73 4.44
CA LEU A 165 15.03 -9.93 3.25
C LEU A 165 15.99 -8.78 3.56
N THR A 166 16.98 -8.60 2.71
CA THR A 166 17.89 -7.44 2.69
C THR A 166 17.92 -6.84 1.28
N PRO A 167 18.40 -5.60 1.09
CA PRO A 167 18.48 -4.98 -0.23
C PRO A 167 19.17 -5.79 -1.32
N GLY A 168 20.21 -6.55 -0.94
CA GLY A 168 21.00 -7.37 -1.86
C GLY A 168 20.65 -8.86 -1.83
N SER A 169 19.50 -9.27 -1.29
CA SER A 169 19.10 -10.67 -1.20
C SER A 169 19.07 -11.32 -2.59
N ASN A 170 19.64 -12.53 -2.71
CA ASN A 170 19.71 -13.30 -3.96
C ASN A 170 20.39 -12.54 -5.12
N GLU A 171 21.44 -11.79 -4.82
CA GLU A 171 22.16 -10.97 -5.81
C GLU A 171 21.26 -9.94 -6.54
N THR A 172 20.15 -9.55 -5.93
CA THR A 172 19.30 -8.46 -6.44
C THR A 172 20.00 -7.14 -6.19
N ASP A 173 20.06 -6.27 -7.19
CA ASP A 173 20.60 -4.94 -7.01
C ASP A 173 19.70 -4.12 -6.05
N ALA A 174 20.32 -3.35 -5.17
CA ALA A 174 19.59 -2.51 -4.22
C ALA A 174 18.66 -1.49 -4.93
N SER A 175 19.06 -1.00 -6.10
CA SER A 175 18.25 -0.13 -6.96
C SER A 175 16.96 -0.82 -7.45
N VAL A 176 17.05 -2.10 -7.81
CA VAL A 176 15.89 -2.93 -8.21
C VAL A 176 14.93 -3.11 -7.04
N THR A 177 15.47 -3.47 -5.86
CA THR A 177 14.64 -3.56 -4.63
C THR A 177 13.94 -2.23 -4.34
N THR A 178 14.65 -1.11 -4.47
CA THR A 178 14.10 0.24 -4.30
C THR A 178 12.96 0.52 -5.29
N ALA A 179 13.19 0.26 -6.57
CA ALA A 179 12.22 0.53 -7.63
C ALA A 179 10.93 -0.28 -7.44
N ILE A 180 11.05 -1.57 -7.14
CA ILE A 180 9.89 -2.45 -6.90
C ILE A 180 9.12 -2.03 -5.66
N CYS A 181 9.80 -1.79 -4.53
CA CYS A 181 9.14 -1.36 -3.30
C CYS A 181 8.39 -0.05 -3.49
N ASN A 182 9.00 0.95 -4.13
CA ASN A 182 8.35 2.23 -4.39
C ASN A 182 7.16 2.09 -5.34
N LEU A 183 7.30 1.34 -6.43
CA LEU A 183 6.20 1.07 -7.36
C LEU A 183 4.99 0.47 -6.63
N LEU A 184 5.20 -0.55 -5.81
CA LEU A 184 4.13 -1.21 -5.07
C LEU A 184 3.55 -0.31 -3.99
N CYS A 185 4.38 0.47 -3.28
CA CYS A 185 3.91 1.45 -2.30
C CYS A 185 3.03 2.52 -2.93
N ASP A 186 3.48 3.13 -4.03
CA ASP A 186 2.74 4.18 -4.72
C ASP A 186 1.41 3.65 -5.29
N PHE A 187 1.41 2.43 -5.81
CA PHE A 187 0.20 1.76 -6.25
C PHE A 187 -0.83 1.58 -5.13
N HIS A 188 -0.42 1.07 -3.97
CA HIS A 188 -1.33 0.88 -2.84
C HIS A 188 -1.83 2.21 -2.25
N LEU A 189 -0.96 3.23 -2.17
CA LEU A 189 -1.37 4.57 -1.74
C LEU A 189 -2.37 5.18 -2.70
N SER A 190 -2.17 5.02 -4.02
CA SER A 190 -3.11 5.55 -5.03
C SER A 190 -4.49 4.88 -4.94
N ILE A 191 -4.55 3.57 -4.71
CA ILE A 191 -5.81 2.84 -4.49
C ILE A 191 -6.54 3.38 -3.26
N MET A 192 -5.84 3.46 -2.12
CA MET A 192 -6.43 3.97 -0.88
C MET A 192 -6.98 5.39 -1.04
N ASN A 193 -6.22 6.26 -1.73
CA ASN A 193 -6.64 7.62 -2.01
C ASN A 193 -7.89 7.66 -2.90
N ALA A 194 -7.88 6.90 -3.98
CA ALA A 194 -8.98 6.89 -4.95
C ALA A 194 -10.26 6.32 -4.34
N GLU A 195 -10.20 5.19 -3.64
CA GLU A 195 -11.37 4.58 -3.00
C GLU A 195 -11.92 5.46 -1.88
N PHE A 196 -11.06 6.02 -1.04
CA PHE A 196 -11.52 6.96 0.00
C PHE A 196 -12.23 8.16 -0.61
N SER A 197 -11.65 8.75 -1.66
CA SER A 197 -12.25 9.89 -2.38
C SER A 197 -13.56 9.52 -3.07
N GLU A 198 -13.68 8.31 -3.62
CA GLU A 198 -14.92 7.82 -4.24
C GLU A 198 -16.06 7.73 -3.22
N HIS A 199 -15.80 7.21 -2.02
CA HIS A 199 -16.78 7.16 -0.94
C HIS A 199 -17.29 8.55 -0.56
N ILE A 200 -16.41 9.54 -0.44
CA ILE A 200 -16.80 10.92 -0.12
C ILE A 200 -17.60 11.55 -1.26
N ASN A 201 -17.17 11.35 -2.50
CA ASN A 201 -17.85 11.86 -3.68
C ASN A 201 -19.24 11.24 -3.88
N GLU A 202 -19.39 9.93 -3.58
CA GLU A 202 -20.70 9.28 -3.65
C GLU A 202 -21.65 9.84 -2.61
N PHE A 203 -21.19 10.02 -1.38
CA PHE A 203 -21.98 10.70 -0.33
C PHE A 203 -22.48 12.07 -0.81
N LYS A 204 -21.61 12.90 -1.39
CA LYS A 204 -21.99 14.23 -1.92
C LYS A 204 -23.05 14.15 -3.02
N ARG A 205 -22.92 13.18 -3.93
CA ARG A 205 -23.92 12.96 -4.99
C ARG A 205 -25.27 12.59 -4.39
N MET A 206 -25.30 11.74 -3.36
CA MET A 206 -26.54 11.37 -2.66
C MET A 206 -27.15 12.57 -1.93
N GLU A 207 -26.35 13.34 -1.21
CA GLU A 207 -26.77 14.56 -0.51
C GLU A 207 -27.41 15.58 -1.48
N ALA A 208 -26.75 15.82 -2.64
CA ALA A 208 -27.24 16.73 -3.67
C ALA A 208 -28.57 16.28 -4.29
N ARG A 209 -28.89 14.98 -4.25
CA ARG A 209 -30.17 14.41 -4.73
C ARG A 209 -31.26 14.42 -3.64
N GLY A 210 -30.99 14.99 -2.47
CA GLY A 210 -31.96 15.10 -1.37
C GLY A 210 -32.14 13.82 -0.54
N TRP A 211 -31.22 12.87 -0.64
CA TRP A 211 -31.18 11.70 0.23
C TRP A 211 -30.52 12.12 1.56
N ARG A 212 -31.37 12.35 2.57
CA ARG A 212 -30.95 12.60 3.97
C ARG A 212 -31.29 11.42 4.85
#